data_57e80567780ac4c6ecfb996419293892
#
_entry.id   57e80567780ac4c6ecfb996419293892
#
_cell.length_a   1.000
_cell.length_b   1.000
_cell.length_c   1.000
_cell.angle_alpha   90.00
_cell.angle_beta   90.00
_cell.angle_gamma   90.00
#
_symmetry.space_group_name_H-M   'P 1'
#
loop_
_entity.id
_entity.type
_entity.pdbx_description
1 polymer ?
#
loop_
_entity_poly.entity_id
_entity_poly.type
_entity_poly.pdbx_seq_one_letter_code
_entity_poly.pdbx_strand_id
1 'polypeptide(L)'
;MSNAHLPLILAVDDEASNLQLLRQILQDHYRLRFAKDGTRALELAREERPNLILLDVMMPGMSGYEVCAALKADPALAGIPVIFVTALNDTDDELEGFEAGAVDYITKPISPPIVRARVRNHLSLVRMEELRASRLEIVQRLGLAAEYKDNETGLHVIRMSHFARLLGLAAGMTETEADDLLHAAPMHDVGKIGIPDRILQKPGPLDPEEWKVMQSHALIGAEIIGEHDGGMLALARNIALSHHEKWDGSGYPYGLAGDAIPLEGRICAVADVFDALTSVRPYKKAWTEEEAIKLLVDQKGKHFDPALVDLFIAQMPAIRAIRQRWAEQEPAPEKAAA
;
A
#
# COMPACT_ATOMS: atom_id res chain seq x y z
N MET A 1 -6.10 26.04 -24.73
CA MET A 1 -5.59 25.22 -23.62
C MET A 1 -5.21 23.85 -24.19
N SER A 2 -4.02 23.35 -23.90
CA SER A 2 -3.50 22.10 -24.51
C SER A 2 -4.36 20.90 -24.08
N ASN A 3 -4.90 20.16 -25.06
CA ASN A 3 -5.73 18.94 -24.83
C ASN A 3 -4.96 17.74 -24.20
N ALA A 4 -3.68 17.93 -23.88
CA ALA A 4 -2.80 16.84 -23.42
C ALA A 4 -3.16 16.28 -22.04
N HIS A 5 -3.90 17.03 -21.22
CA HIS A 5 -4.25 16.64 -19.84
C HIS A 5 -5.64 16.02 -19.67
N LEU A 6 -6.44 15.94 -20.75
CA LEU A 6 -7.77 15.34 -20.66
C LEU A 6 -7.66 13.80 -20.65
N PRO A 7 -8.47 13.11 -19.82
CA PRO A 7 -8.53 11.66 -19.83
C PRO A 7 -8.87 11.11 -21.21
N LEU A 8 -8.24 9.99 -21.57
CA LEU A 8 -8.47 9.31 -22.83
C LEU A 8 -9.52 8.20 -22.64
N ILE A 9 -10.55 8.21 -23.47
CA ILE A 9 -11.57 7.19 -23.52
C ILE A 9 -11.48 6.46 -24.87
N LEU A 10 -11.45 5.15 -24.84
CA LEU A 10 -11.59 4.28 -26.00
C LEU A 10 -13.05 3.86 -26.11
N ALA A 11 -13.71 4.21 -27.22
CA ALA A 11 -15.07 3.75 -27.52
C ALA A 11 -15.02 2.71 -28.64
N VAL A 12 -15.64 1.55 -28.37
CA VAL A 12 -15.61 0.37 -29.23
C VAL A 12 -17.04 -0.03 -29.57
N ASP A 13 -17.40 0.01 -30.82
CA ASP A 13 -18.73 -0.37 -31.33
C ASP A 13 -18.61 -0.59 -32.85
N ASP A 14 -19.17 -1.66 -33.41
CA ASP A 14 -19.12 -1.93 -34.85
C ASP A 14 -19.98 -0.94 -35.66
N GLU A 15 -20.99 -0.35 -35.03
CA GLU A 15 -21.85 0.65 -35.65
C GLU A 15 -21.26 2.06 -35.57
N ALA A 16 -20.95 2.65 -36.72
CA ALA A 16 -20.42 4.01 -36.81
C ALA A 16 -21.36 5.09 -36.24
N SER A 17 -22.66 4.86 -36.24
CA SER A 17 -23.69 5.72 -35.63
C SER A 17 -23.52 5.84 -34.13
N ASN A 18 -23.25 4.74 -33.41
CA ASN A 18 -23.05 4.70 -31.98
C ASN A 18 -21.74 5.42 -31.61
N LEU A 19 -20.65 5.17 -32.34
CA LEU A 19 -19.37 5.88 -32.17
C LEU A 19 -19.53 7.38 -32.38
N GLN A 20 -20.31 7.81 -33.38
CA GLN A 20 -20.56 9.24 -33.63
C GLN A 20 -21.38 9.85 -32.49
N LEU A 21 -22.37 9.16 -31.96
CA LEU A 21 -23.15 9.60 -30.81
C LEU A 21 -22.28 9.75 -29.56
N LEU A 22 -21.47 8.72 -29.25
CA LEU A 22 -20.53 8.78 -28.12
C LEU A 22 -19.52 9.92 -28.28
N ARG A 23 -19.05 10.18 -29.50
CA ARG A 23 -18.21 11.33 -29.80
C ARG A 23 -18.88 12.65 -29.44
N GLN A 24 -20.13 12.86 -29.88
CA GLN A 24 -20.89 14.08 -29.57
C GLN A 24 -21.12 14.29 -28.08
N ILE A 25 -21.29 13.17 -27.31
CA ILE A 25 -21.54 13.21 -25.88
C ILE A 25 -20.29 13.61 -25.09
N LEU A 26 -19.09 13.16 -25.53
CA LEU A 26 -17.89 13.13 -24.70
C LEU A 26 -16.76 14.03 -25.17
N GLN A 27 -16.72 14.47 -26.45
CA GLN A 27 -15.58 15.19 -27.07
C GLN A 27 -15.19 16.51 -26.39
N ASP A 28 -16.12 17.17 -25.69
CA ASP A 28 -15.87 18.48 -25.05
C ASP A 28 -15.07 18.33 -23.75
N HIS A 29 -15.04 17.11 -23.16
CA HIS A 29 -14.47 16.86 -21.84
C HIS A 29 -13.36 15.80 -21.84
N TYR A 30 -13.25 15.02 -22.92
CA TYR A 30 -12.35 13.86 -22.99
C TYR A 30 -11.64 13.77 -24.33
N ARG A 31 -10.45 13.18 -24.34
CA ARG A 31 -9.82 12.69 -25.57
C ARG A 31 -10.48 11.37 -25.94
N LEU A 32 -10.72 11.18 -27.25
CA LEU A 32 -11.42 9.98 -27.71
C LEU A 32 -10.59 9.22 -28.74
N ARG A 33 -10.62 7.89 -28.61
CA ARG A 33 -10.23 6.93 -29.63
C ARG A 33 -11.40 6.02 -29.95
N PHE A 34 -11.39 5.49 -31.16
CA PHE A 34 -12.48 4.67 -31.65
C PHE A 34 -11.94 3.41 -32.29
N ALA A 35 -12.57 2.27 -31.97
CA ALA A 35 -12.37 1.00 -32.64
C ALA A 35 -13.71 0.45 -33.12
N LYS A 36 -13.70 -0.30 -34.21
CA LYS A 36 -14.91 -0.92 -34.78
C LYS A 36 -14.98 -2.42 -34.57
N ASP A 37 -13.96 -2.99 -33.94
CA ASP A 37 -13.87 -4.41 -33.66
C ASP A 37 -12.96 -4.65 -32.45
N GLY A 38 -13.03 -5.86 -31.88
CA GLY A 38 -12.31 -6.23 -30.68
C GLY A 38 -10.79 -6.27 -30.88
N THR A 39 -10.31 -6.69 -32.04
CA THR A 39 -8.86 -6.76 -32.33
C THR A 39 -8.24 -5.38 -32.29
N ARG A 40 -8.86 -4.42 -33.00
CA ARG A 40 -8.39 -3.04 -33.00
C ARG A 40 -8.52 -2.38 -31.61
N ALA A 41 -9.53 -2.77 -30.84
CA ALA A 41 -9.70 -2.28 -29.46
C ALA A 41 -8.51 -2.70 -28.57
N LEU A 42 -8.10 -3.96 -28.64
CA LEU A 42 -6.96 -4.48 -27.88
C LEU A 42 -5.61 -3.84 -28.30
N GLU A 43 -5.42 -3.63 -29.61
CA GLU A 43 -4.23 -2.90 -30.12
C GLU A 43 -4.16 -1.49 -29.54
N LEU A 44 -5.24 -0.69 -29.69
CA LEU A 44 -5.30 0.67 -29.18
C LEU A 44 -5.17 0.74 -27.66
N ALA A 45 -5.73 -0.24 -26.93
CA ALA A 45 -5.57 -0.29 -25.48
C ALA A 45 -4.10 -0.46 -25.08
N ARG A 46 -3.33 -1.30 -25.80
CA ARG A 46 -1.88 -1.48 -25.57
C ARG A 46 -1.06 -0.27 -25.96
N GLU A 47 -1.37 0.34 -27.11
CA GLU A 47 -0.63 1.49 -27.67
C GLU A 47 -0.83 2.76 -26.83
N GLU A 48 -2.07 3.08 -26.46
CA GLU A 48 -2.43 4.39 -25.91
C GLU A 48 -2.85 4.36 -24.44
N ARG A 49 -3.08 3.19 -23.84
CA ARG A 49 -3.49 2.99 -22.45
C ARG A 49 -4.61 3.96 -22.02
N PRO A 50 -5.84 3.77 -22.52
CA PRO A 50 -6.95 4.64 -22.18
C PRO A 50 -7.30 4.61 -20.69
N ASN A 51 -7.83 5.70 -20.16
CA ASN A 51 -8.28 5.79 -18.77
C ASN A 51 -9.63 5.09 -18.53
N LEU A 52 -10.40 4.83 -19.60
CA LEU A 52 -11.67 4.12 -19.56
C LEU A 52 -12.01 3.58 -20.96
N ILE A 53 -12.66 2.43 -21.01
CA ILE A 53 -13.16 1.82 -22.26
C ILE A 53 -14.69 1.72 -22.20
N LEU A 54 -15.35 2.27 -23.23
CA LEU A 54 -16.76 2.01 -23.53
C LEU A 54 -16.79 0.94 -24.60
N LEU A 55 -17.42 -0.22 -24.34
CA LEU A 55 -17.28 -1.43 -25.14
C LEU A 55 -18.65 -2.01 -25.45
N ASP A 56 -18.99 -2.08 -26.74
CA ASP A 56 -20.16 -2.84 -27.17
C ASP A 56 -19.96 -4.33 -26.94
N VAL A 57 -21.01 -4.98 -26.47
CA VAL A 57 -21.00 -6.42 -26.22
C VAL A 57 -21.15 -7.19 -27.52
N MET A 58 -22.06 -6.74 -28.39
CA MET A 58 -22.47 -7.47 -29.60
C MET A 58 -21.69 -6.96 -30.81
N MET A 59 -20.52 -7.53 -31.04
CA MET A 59 -19.68 -7.19 -32.19
C MET A 59 -19.36 -8.45 -33.02
N PRO A 60 -19.23 -8.31 -34.35
CA PRO A 60 -18.83 -9.43 -35.19
C PRO A 60 -17.39 -9.86 -34.93
N GLY A 61 -17.16 -11.18 -34.93
CA GLY A 61 -15.85 -11.80 -34.73
C GLY A 61 -15.50 -11.98 -33.25
N MET A 62 -15.05 -10.95 -32.58
CA MET A 62 -14.73 -10.99 -31.14
C MET A 62 -15.78 -10.19 -30.37
N SER A 63 -16.48 -10.84 -29.46
CA SER A 63 -17.47 -10.20 -28.56
C SER A 63 -16.83 -9.24 -27.56
N GLY A 64 -17.64 -8.31 -27.02
CA GLY A 64 -17.17 -7.42 -25.96
C GLY A 64 -16.73 -8.16 -24.70
N TYR A 65 -17.36 -9.30 -24.39
CA TYR A 65 -16.95 -10.14 -23.26
C TYR A 65 -15.55 -10.72 -23.45
N GLU A 66 -15.25 -11.23 -24.65
CA GLU A 66 -13.91 -11.76 -24.97
C GLU A 66 -12.85 -10.66 -24.96
N VAL A 67 -13.17 -9.45 -25.44
CA VAL A 67 -12.28 -8.28 -25.35
C VAL A 67 -12.02 -7.91 -23.89
N CYS A 68 -13.07 -7.84 -23.06
CA CYS A 68 -12.94 -7.53 -21.64
C CYS A 68 -12.08 -8.56 -20.90
N ALA A 69 -12.33 -9.85 -21.12
CA ALA A 69 -11.54 -10.93 -20.53
C ALA A 69 -10.06 -10.84 -20.94
N ALA A 70 -9.79 -10.54 -22.23
CA ALA A 70 -8.41 -10.35 -22.71
C ALA A 70 -7.73 -9.13 -22.07
N LEU A 71 -8.44 -8.02 -21.87
CA LEU A 71 -7.93 -6.84 -21.16
C LEU A 71 -7.61 -7.15 -19.69
N LYS A 72 -8.48 -7.92 -19.02
CA LYS A 72 -8.30 -8.28 -17.60
C LYS A 72 -7.22 -9.34 -17.37
N ALA A 73 -6.93 -10.16 -18.40
CA ALA A 73 -5.82 -11.11 -18.36
C ALA A 73 -4.44 -10.46 -18.57
N ASP A 74 -4.37 -9.25 -19.13
CA ASP A 74 -3.12 -8.52 -19.34
C ASP A 74 -2.83 -7.62 -18.12
N PRO A 75 -1.77 -7.88 -17.31
CA PRO A 75 -1.47 -7.10 -16.11
C PRO A 75 -1.28 -5.60 -16.37
N ALA A 76 -0.86 -5.21 -17.59
CA ALA A 76 -0.66 -3.81 -17.95
C ALA A 76 -1.98 -3.07 -18.26
N LEU A 77 -3.06 -3.81 -18.53
CA LEU A 77 -4.36 -3.29 -18.94
C LEU A 77 -5.48 -3.62 -17.95
N ALA A 78 -5.27 -4.59 -17.04
CA ALA A 78 -6.28 -5.09 -16.12
C ALA A 78 -6.94 -4.01 -15.25
N GLY A 79 -6.18 -2.95 -14.89
CA GLY A 79 -6.66 -1.81 -14.10
C GLY A 79 -7.57 -0.85 -14.87
N ILE A 80 -7.66 -0.93 -16.21
CA ILE A 80 -8.50 -0.03 -17.01
C ILE A 80 -9.98 -0.39 -16.79
N PRO A 81 -10.84 0.54 -16.33
CA PRO A 81 -12.27 0.27 -16.19
C PRO A 81 -12.93 0.10 -17.55
N VAL A 82 -13.74 -0.96 -17.68
CA VAL A 82 -14.54 -1.26 -18.86
C VAL A 82 -16.01 -1.07 -18.50
N ILE A 83 -16.72 -0.24 -19.26
CA ILE A 83 -18.17 -0.07 -19.17
C ILE A 83 -18.78 -0.67 -20.46
N PHE A 84 -19.63 -1.65 -20.31
CA PHE A 84 -20.33 -2.18 -21.45
C PHE A 84 -21.44 -1.24 -21.95
N VAL A 85 -21.59 -1.17 -23.28
CA VAL A 85 -22.69 -0.46 -23.94
C VAL A 85 -23.49 -1.52 -24.69
N THR A 86 -24.64 -1.94 -24.15
CA THR A 86 -25.36 -3.13 -24.64
C THR A 86 -26.83 -2.88 -24.87
N ALA A 87 -27.41 -3.62 -25.82
CA ALA A 87 -28.86 -3.73 -26.01
C ALA A 87 -29.50 -4.81 -25.11
N LEU A 88 -28.68 -5.59 -24.41
CA LEU A 88 -29.11 -6.67 -23.54
C LEU A 88 -29.71 -6.11 -22.27
N ASN A 89 -30.89 -6.59 -21.89
CA ASN A 89 -31.63 -6.09 -20.70
C ASN A 89 -31.97 -7.26 -19.74
N ASP A 90 -31.36 -8.43 -19.92
CA ASP A 90 -31.60 -9.59 -19.06
C ASP A 90 -30.60 -9.63 -17.93
N THR A 91 -31.03 -10.05 -16.73
CA THR A 91 -30.20 -10.14 -15.54
C THR A 91 -29.03 -11.11 -15.71
N ASP A 92 -29.18 -12.13 -16.54
CA ASP A 92 -28.13 -13.11 -16.79
C ASP A 92 -26.98 -12.49 -17.62
N ASP A 93 -27.29 -11.61 -18.57
CA ASP A 93 -26.31 -10.90 -19.38
C ASP A 93 -25.50 -9.88 -18.55
N GLU A 94 -26.15 -9.23 -17.57
CA GLU A 94 -25.47 -8.30 -16.64
C GLU A 94 -24.48 -9.06 -15.75
N LEU A 95 -24.86 -10.25 -15.27
CA LEU A 95 -23.98 -11.08 -14.44
C LEU A 95 -22.76 -11.55 -15.22
N GLU A 96 -22.93 -12.01 -16.46
CA GLU A 96 -21.83 -12.41 -17.35
C GLU A 96 -20.86 -11.25 -17.59
N GLY A 97 -21.39 -10.02 -17.73
CA GLY A 97 -20.58 -8.80 -17.88
C GLY A 97 -19.70 -8.51 -16.67
N PHE A 98 -20.22 -8.64 -15.46
CA PHE A 98 -19.44 -8.46 -14.23
C PHE A 98 -18.43 -9.59 -14.02
N GLU A 99 -18.78 -10.83 -14.35
CA GLU A 99 -17.86 -11.98 -14.32
C GLU A 99 -16.71 -11.81 -15.31
N ALA A 100 -16.94 -11.18 -16.48
CA ALA A 100 -15.90 -10.82 -17.43
C ALA A 100 -14.97 -9.68 -16.93
N GLY A 101 -15.30 -9.04 -15.79
CA GLY A 101 -14.51 -8.01 -15.15
C GLY A 101 -14.86 -6.57 -15.52
N ALA A 102 -16.03 -6.32 -16.13
CA ALA A 102 -16.53 -4.96 -16.33
C ALA A 102 -16.93 -4.31 -15.00
N VAL A 103 -16.83 -2.99 -14.94
CA VAL A 103 -17.16 -2.20 -13.73
C VAL A 103 -18.59 -1.64 -13.78
N ASP A 104 -19.22 -1.59 -14.97
CA ASP A 104 -20.55 -1.03 -15.16
C ASP A 104 -21.07 -1.35 -16.57
N TYR A 105 -22.35 -1.01 -16.82
CA TYR A 105 -22.98 -1.13 -18.13
C TYR A 105 -23.87 0.06 -18.46
N ILE A 106 -24.11 0.31 -19.76
CA ILE A 106 -25.00 1.34 -20.29
C ILE A 106 -25.93 0.66 -21.28
N THR A 107 -27.23 0.71 -21.04
CA THR A 107 -28.21 0.13 -21.94
C THR A 107 -28.45 1.00 -23.16
N LYS A 108 -28.58 0.40 -24.35
CA LYS A 108 -29.07 1.06 -25.57
C LYS A 108 -30.61 1.17 -25.50
N PRO A 109 -31.23 2.28 -25.92
CA PRO A 109 -30.62 3.42 -26.62
C PRO A 109 -29.78 4.31 -25.70
N ILE A 110 -28.63 4.74 -26.20
CA ILE A 110 -27.64 5.51 -25.46
C ILE A 110 -28.20 6.87 -24.98
N SER A 111 -28.26 7.06 -23.68
CA SER A 111 -28.72 8.30 -23.05
C SER A 111 -27.53 9.21 -22.70
N PRO A 112 -27.40 10.41 -23.30
CA PRO A 112 -26.26 11.30 -23.04
C PRO A 112 -26.02 11.65 -21.57
N PRO A 113 -27.03 11.95 -20.73
CA PRO A 113 -26.83 12.20 -19.31
C PRO A 113 -26.27 11.00 -18.54
N ILE A 114 -26.73 9.77 -18.90
CA ILE A 114 -26.30 8.53 -18.26
C ILE A 114 -24.83 8.25 -18.60
N VAL A 115 -24.46 8.32 -19.88
CA VAL A 115 -23.06 8.13 -20.33
C VAL A 115 -22.13 9.08 -19.60
N ARG A 116 -22.46 10.40 -19.58
CA ARG A 116 -21.63 11.39 -18.90
C ARG A 116 -21.50 11.13 -17.39
N ALA A 117 -22.58 10.72 -16.73
CA ALA A 117 -22.56 10.43 -15.31
C ALA A 117 -21.68 9.21 -14.98
N ARG A 118 -21.86 8.08 -15.69
CA ARG A 118 -21.11 6.85 -15.46
C ARG A 118 -19.63 7.02 -15.77
N VAL A 119 -19.28 7.59 -16.92
CA VAL A 119 -17.90 7.90 -17.30
C VAL A 119 -17.21 8.77 -16.26
N ARG A 120 -17.85 9.85 -15.82
CA ARG A 120 -17.30 10.75 -14.80
C ARG A 120 -17.08 10.03 -13.47
N ASN A 121 -18.05 9.21 -13.03
CA ASN A 121 -17.96 8.49 -11.77
C ASN A 121 -16.79 7.50 -11.77
N HIS A 122 -16.67 6.66 -12.81
CA HIS A 122 -15.60 5.67 -12.88
C HIS A 122 -14.21 6.30 -13.04
N LEU A 123 -14.07 7.37 -13.83
CA LEU A 123 -12.81 8.12 -13.92
C LEU A 123 -12.44 8.79 -12.58
N SER A 124 -13.43 9.23 -11.79
CA SER A 124 -13.19 9.78 -10.46
C SER A 124 -12.70 8.72 -9.48
N LEU A 125 -13.26 7.50 -9.53
CA LEU A 125 -12.81 6.37 -8.69
C LEU A 125 -11.37 5.97 -9.00
N VAL A 126 -11.01 5.83 -10.29
CA VAL A 126 -9.63 5.54 -10.69
C VAL A 126 -8.66 6.60 -10.19
N ARG A 127 -9.02 7.88 -10.38
CA ARG A 127 -8.17 8.98 -9.91
C ARG A 127 -8.00 9.02 -8.39
N MET A 128 -9.04 8.68 -7.64
CA MET A 128 -8.96 8.57 -6.18
C MET A 128 -8.03 7.43 -5.75
N GLU A 129 -8.10 6.28 -6.43
CA GLU A 129 -7.23 5.13 -6.18
C GLU A 129 -5.75 5.45 -6.47
N GLU A 130 -5.46 6.06 -7.63
CA GLU A 130 -4.12 6.54 -8.00
C GLU A 130 -3.55 7.54 -6.98
N LEU A 131 -4.38 8.49 -6.54
CA LEU A 131 -3.99 9.47 -5.53
C LEU A 131 -3.71 8.81 -4.18
N ARG A 132 -4.54 7.83 -3.79
CA ARG A 132 -4.33 7.04 -2.57
C ARG A 132 -3.02 6.26 -2.63
N ALA A 133 -2.77 5.55 -3.73
CA ALA A 133 -1.53 4.79 -3.93
C ALA A 133 -0.29 5.70 -3.90
N SER A 134 -0.34 6.85 -4.58
CA SER A 134 0.75 7.83 -4.58
C SER A 134 1.02 8.41 -3.18
N ARG A 135 -0.02 8.70 -2.40
CA ARG A 135 0.14 9.16 -1.01
C ARG A 135 0.79 8.11 -0.12
N LEU A 136 0.38 6.84 -0.26
CA LEU A 136 0.97 5.73 0.49
C LEU A 136 2.45 5.56 0.13
N GLU A 137 2.81 5.65 -1.15
CA GLU A 137 4.20 5.59 -1.58
C GLU A 137 5.05 6.72 -0.97
N ILE A 138 4.54 7.96 -0.94
CA ILE A 138 5.24 9.09 -0.33
C ILE A 138 5.49 8.83 1.16
N VAL A 139 4.51 8.34 1.90
CA VAL A 139 4.64 8.03 3.33
C VAL A 139 5.69 6.95 3.57
N GLN A 140 5.67 5.88 2.79
CA GLN A 140 6.68 4.83 2.86
C GLN A 140 8.09 5.36 2.56
N ARG A 141 8.23 6.22 1.54
CA ARG A 141 9.50 6.86 1.20
C ARG A 141 10.03 7.77 2.29
N LEU A 142 9.14 8.46 3.02
CA LEU A 142 9.55 9.28 4.18
C LEU A 142 10.05 8.41 5.33
N GLY A 143 9.38 7.30 5.65
CA GLY A 143 9.85 6.32 6.64
C GLY A 143 11.23 5.78 6.26
N LEU A 144 11.41 5.32 5.01
CA LEU A 144 12.71 4.87 4.50
C LEU A 144 13.79 5.95 4.58
N ALA A 145 13.47 7.22 4.31
CA ALA A 145 14.44 8.32 4.39
C ALA A 145 14.93 8.56 5.82
N ALA A 146 14.08 8.34 6.83
CA ALA A 146 14.47 8.43 8.24
C ALA A 146 15.49 7.33 8.61
N GLU A 147 15.29 6.11 8.14
CA GLU A 147 16.19 4.97 8.35
C GLU A 147 17.57 5.18 7.70
N TYR A 148 17.62 5.81 6.51
CA TYR A 148 18.89 6.15 5.88
C TYR A 148 19.77 7.06 6.76
N LYS A 149 19.14 7.87 7.62
CA LYS A 149 19.88 8.74 8.56
C LYS A 149 20.54 7.93 9.68
N ASP A 150 19.95 6.81 10.07
CA ASP A 150 20.45 5.91 11.13
C ASP A 150 21.38 4.79 10.60
N ASN A 151 21.75 4.84 9.32
CA ASN A 151 22.50 3.78 8.64
C ASN A 151 21.82 2.40 8.67
N GLU A 152 20.52 2.35 8.85
CA GLU A 152 19.74 1.12 8.75
C GLU A 152 19.35 0.84 7.29
N THR A 153 19.15 -0.44 6.96
CA THR A 153 18.71 -0.80 5.63
C THR A 153 17.20 -0.62 5.50
N GLY A 154 16.74 0.03 4.44
CA GLY A 154 15.29 0.21 4.21
C GLY A 154 14.48 -1.10 4.15
N LEU A 155 15.15 -2.26 4.02
CA LEU A 155 14.53 -3.58 4.05
C LEU A 155 14.01 -3.95 5.45
N HIS A 156 14.64 -3.45 6.52
CA HIS A 156 14.15 -3.59 7.89
C HIS A 156 12.71 -3.06 8.01
N VAL A 157 12.50 -1.83 7.59
CA VAL A 157 11.18 -1.17 7.68
C VAL A 157 10.12 -1.96 6.92
N ILE A 158 10.47 -2.46 5.72
CA ILE A 158 9.54 -3.27 4.91
C ILE A 158 9.17 -4.55 5.64
N ARG A 159 10.16 -5.31 6.16
CA ARG A 159 9.90 -6.57 6.88
C ARG A 159 9.06 -6.34 8.13
N MET A 160 9.48 -5.38 8.97
CA MET A 160 8.79 -5.01 10.20
C MET A 160 7.34 -4.63 9.95
N SER A 161 7.05 -3.85 8.91
CA SER A 161 5.69 -3.46 8.53
C SER A 161 4.83 -4.67 8.13
N HIS A 162 5.39 -5.61 7.38
CA HIS A 162 4.69 -6.86 7.05
C HIS A 162 4.46 -7.75 8.27
N PHE A 163 5.40 -7.78 9.23
CA PHE A 163 5.20 -8.49 10.51
C PHE A 163 4.09 -7.83 11.32
N ALA A 164 4.07 -6.49 11.37
CA ALA A 164 3.03 -5.74 12.08
C ALA A 164 1.64 -6.02 11.48
N ARG A 165 1.50 -6.00 10.15
CA ARG A 165 0.26 -6.39 9.47
C ARG A 165 -0.20 -7.79 9.83
N LEU A 166 0.71 -8.76 9.75
CA LEU A 166 0.42 -10.17 10.05
C LEU A 166 -0.03 -10.35 11.50
N LEU A 167 0.67 -9.70 12.44
CA LEU A 167 0.31 -9.74 13.86
C LEU A 167 -1.00 -9.00 14.14
N GLY A 168 -1.27 -7.89 13.45
CA GLY A 168 -2.53 -7.16 13.54
C GLY A 168 -3.74 -8.02 13.15
N LEU A 169 -3.65 -8.75 12.04
CA LEU A 169 -4.68 -9.72 11.63
C LEU A 169 -4.86 -10.83 12.68
N ALA A 170 -3.77 -11.38 13.20
CA ALA A 170 -3.82 -12.39 14.25
C ALA A 170 -4.40 -11.84 15.56
N ALA A 171 -4.25 -10.56 15.85
CA ALA A 171 -4.82 -9.86 16.99
C ALA A 171 -6.29 -9.43 16.79
N GLY A 172 -6.90 -9.73 15.62
CA GLY A 172 -8.31 -9.48 15.35
C GLY A 172 -8.61 -8.17 14.60
N MET A 173 -7.61 -7.47 14.07
CA MET A 173 -7.81 -6.35 13.15
C MET A 173 -8.47 -6.83 11.87
N THR A 174 -9.32 -5.99 11.28
CA THR A 174 -9.83 -6.19 9.92
C THR A 174 -8.72 -6.07 8.89
N GLU A 175 -8.92 -6.57 7.65
CA GLU A 175 -7.95 -6.41 6.56
C GLU A 175 -7.60 -4.94 6.32
N THR A 176 -8.59 -4.05 6.36
CA THR A 176 -8.38 -2.61 6.15
C THR A 176 -7.52 -1.99 7.27
N GLU A 177 -7.79 -2.33 8.54
CA GLU A 177 -6.98 -1.84 9.66
C GLU A 177 -5.56 -2.37 9.62
N ALA A 178 -5.39 -3.64 9.25
CA ALA A 178 -4.08 -4.27 9.11
C ALA A 178 -3.29 -3.69 7.91
N ASP A 179 -3.96 -3.33 6.81
CA ASP A 179 -3.34 -2.63 5.68
C ASP A 179 -2.96 -1.19 6.06
N ASP A 180 -3.80 -0.48 6.81
CA ASP A 180 -3.43 0.83 7.35
C ASP A 180 -2.22 0.73 8.29
N LEU A 181 -2.12 -0.33 9.10
CA LEU A 181 -0.96 -0.61 9.96
C LEU A 181 0.30 -0.90 9.13
N LEU A 182 0.20 -1.68 8.05
CA LEU A 182 1.30 -1.92 7.11
C LEU A 182 1.92 -0.63 6.59
N HIS A 183 1.06 0.34 6.27
CA HIS A 183 1.49 1.62 5.69
C HIS A 183 1.90 2.66 6.75
N ALA A 184 1.40 2.56 7.97
CA ALA A 184 1.72 3.46 9.07
C ALA A 184 3.04 3.09 9.78
N ALA A 185 3.31 1.78 9.95
CA ALA A 185 4.46 1.27 10.67
C ALA A 185 5.83 1.82 10.19
N PRO A 186 6.06 2.08 8.87
CA PRO A 186 7.29 2.72 8.41
C PRO A 186 7.62 4.05 9.05
N MET A 187 6.63 4.74 9.61
CA MET A 187 6.79 6.05 10.21
C MET A 187 7.17 6.03 11.70
N HIS A 188 7.33 4.85 12.32
CA HIS A 188 7.60 4.73 13.76
C HIS A 188 8.79 5.56 14.20
N ASP A 189 9.84 5.58 13.40
CA ASP A 189 11.13 6.22 13.66
C ASP A 189 11.38 7.51 12.85
N VAL A 190 10.35 8.07 12.19
CA VAL A 190 10.50 9.30 11.39
C VAL A 190 11.08 10.47 12.18
N GLY A 191 10.87 10.50 13.49
CA GLY A 191 11.44 11.54 14.38
C GLY A 191 12.95 11.49 14.54
N LYS A 192 13.64 10.42 14.17
CA LYS A 192 15.11 10.35 14.10
C LYS A 192 15.69 11.43 13.20
N ILE A 193 14.92 11.95 12.25
CA ILE A 193 15.30 13.11 11.43
C ILE A 193 15.67 14.32 12.29
N GLY A 194 15.00 14.53 13.42
CA GLY A 194 15.24 15.61 14.36
C GLY A 194 16.39 15.37 15.35
N ILE A 195 16.93 14.15 15.42
CA ILE A 195 18.04 13.84 16.34
C ILE A 195 19.37 14.28 15.72
N PRO A 196 20.25 15.00 16.48
CA PRO A 196 21.57 15.40 16.00
C PRO A 196 22.44 14.19 15.64
N ASP A 197 23.17 14.27 14.51
CA ASP A 197 24.00 13.16 13.99
C ASP A 197 25.04 12.68 15.01
N ARG A 198 25.62 13.60 15.81
CA ARG A 198 26.59 13.25 16.86
C ARG A 198 26.03 12.31 17.94
N ILE A 199 24.67 12.26 18.10
CA ILE A 199 23.99 11.38 19.03
C ILE A 199 23.50 10.13 18.28
N LEU A 200 22.82 10.31 17.15
CA LEU A 200 22.24 9.21 16.38
C LEU A 200 23.32 8.24 15.88
N GLN A 201 24.45 8.76 15.38
CA GLN A 201 25.53 7.97 14.80
C GLN A 201 26.74 7.82 15.76
N LYS A 202 26.55 8.02 17.07
CA LYS A 202 27.63 7.91 18.03
C LYS A 202 28.20 6.49 18.08
N PRO A 203 29.52 6.32 17.85
CA PRO A 203 30.16 5.00 17.95
C PRO A 203 30.39 4.63 19.42
N GLY A 204 29.33 4.21 20.12
CA GLY A 204 29.42 3.83 21.52
C GLY A 204 28.14 4.12 22.31
N PRO A 205 28.10 3.79 23.60
CA PRO A 205 26.92 4.03 24.43
C PRO A 205 26.63 5.53 24.58
N LEU A 206 25.34 5.88 24.61
CA LEU A 206 24.87 7.22 24.91
C LEU A 206 24.97 7.46 26.43
N ASP A 207 25.38 8.70 26.82
CA ASP A 207 25.26 9.14 28.20
C ASP A 207 23.77 9.46 28.55
N PRO A 208 23.45 9.70 29.84
CA PRO A 208 22.06 9.94 30.24
C PRO A 208 21.38 11.15 29.55
N GLU A 209 22.12 12.20 29.23
CA GLU A 209 21.58 13.40 28.58
C GLU A 209 21.40 13.16 27.08
N GLU A 210 22.35 12.49 26.43
CA GLU A 210 22.22 12.05 25.04
C GLU A 210 21.06 11.06 24.87
N TRP A 211 20.86 10.16 25.85
CA TRP A 211 19.76 9.22 25.85
C TRP A 211 18.40 9.92 25.91
N LYS A 212 18.26 10.96 26.73
CA LYS A 212 17.05 11.79 26.75
C LYS A 212 16.76 12.43 25.39
N VAL A 213 17.81 12.94 24.73
CA VAL A 213 17.68 13.49 23.38
C VAL A 213 17.27 12.39 22.40
N MET A 214 17.85 11.21 22.47
CA MET A 214 17.47 10.07 21.62
C MET A 214 15.99 9.69 21.83
N GLN A 215 15.53 9.60 23.06
CA GLN A 215 14.12 9.29 23.37
C GLN A 215 13.13 10.31 22.80
N SER A 216 13.58 11.55 22.54
CA SER A 216 12.69 12.59 22.00
C SER A 216 12.24 12.32 20.56
N HIS A 217 12.86 11.35 19.83
CA HIS A 217 12.40 11.02 18.46
C HIS A 217 10.94 10.60 18.43
N ALA A 218 10.42 9.94 19.47
CA ALA A 218 9.02 9.56 19.56
C ALA A 218 8.09 10.78 19.51
N LEU A 219 8.41 11.84 20.25
CA LEU A 219 7.64 13.10 20.26
C LEU A 219 7.85 13.89 18.97
N ILE A 220 9.09 13.99 18.50
CA ILE A 220 9.43 14.67 17.22
C ILE A 220 8.70 13.96 16.06
N GLY A 221 8.66 12.62 16.05
CA GLY A 221 7.93 11.86 15.05
C GLY A 221 6.44 12.20 15.03
N ALA A 222 5.82 12.26 16.20
CA ALA A 222 4.42 12.68 16.32
C ALA A 222 4.18 14.12 15.86
N GLU A 223 5.14 15.03 16.09
CA GLU A 223 5.08 16.42 15.63
C GLU A 223 5.22 16.50 14.08
N ILE A 224 6.14 15.74 13.49
CA ILE A 224 6.34 15.66 12.04
C ILE A 224 5.08 15.12 11.34
N ILE A 225 4.45 14.08 11.91
CA ILE A 225 3.23 13.49 11.35
C ILE A 225 2.04 14.44 11.50
N GLY A 226 1.97 15.17 12.62
CA GLY A 226 0.88 16.09 12.93
C GLY A 226 -0.34 15.42 13.56
N GLU A 227 -1.38 16.23 13.84
CA GLU A 227 -2.64 15.74 14.41
C GLU A 227 -3.63 15.40 13.31
N HIS A 228 -4.29 14.24 13.45
CA HIS A 228 -5.27 13.72 12.52
C HIS A 228 -6.42 13.06 13.28
N ASP A 229 -7.65 13.26 12.82
CA ASP A 229 -8.86 12.73 13.47
C ASP A 229 -9.07 11.21 13.25
N GLY A 230 -8.23 10.56 12.41
CA GLY A 230 -8.31 9.13 12.11
C GLY A 230 -7.53 8.74 10.87
N GLY A 231 -7.66 7.45 10.48
CA GLY A 231 -6.98 6.86 9.34
C GLY A 231 -5.49 6.60 9.57
N MET A 232 -4.80 6.27 8.49
CA MET A 232 -3.41 5.81 8.50
C MET A 232 -2.43 6.79 9.19
N LEU A 233 -2.59 8.12 9.02
CA LEU A 233 -1.69 9.09 9.67
C LEU A 233 -1.92 9.21 11.18
N ALA A 234 -3.17 9.10 11.67
CA ALA A 234 -3.43 9.02 13.11
C ALA A 234 -2.77 7.76 13.71
N LEU A 235 -2.89 6.63 13.01
CA LEU A 235 -2.24 5.38 13.38
C LEU A 235 -0.71 5.52 13.42
N ALA A 236 -0.10 6.13 12.39
CA ALA A 236 1.34 6.39 12.36
C ALA A 236 1.81 7.27 13.53
N ARG A 237 1.03 8.30 13.87
CA ARG A 237 1.32 9.15 15.03
C ARG A 237 1.27 8.37 16.34
N ASN A 238 0.26 7.53 16.53
CA ASN A 238 0.16 6.68 17.72
C ASN A 238 1.35 5.71 17.81
N ILE A 239 1.75 5.10 16.69
CA ILE A 239 2.92 4.22 16.63
C ILE A 239 4.19 4.99 17.01
N ALA A 240 4.44 6.17 16.43
CA ALA A 240 5.60 6.99 16.76
C ALA A 240 5.68 7.31 18.27
N LEU A 241 4.53 7.58 18.89
CA LEU A 241 4.43 7.88 20.32
C LEU A 241 4.54 6.66 21.25
N SER A 242 4.29 5.44 20.75
CA SER A 242 4.05 4.30 21.65
C SER A 242 4.87 3.04 21.35
N HIS A 243 5.63 2.97 20.25
CA HIS A 243 6.41 1.78 19.91
C HIS A 243 7.56 1.51 20.88
N HIS A 244 7.96 2.49 21.69
CA HIS A 244 8.94 2.35 22.77
C HIS A 244 8.31 2.31 24.18
N GLU A 245 6.98 2.35 24.27
CA GLU A 245 6.32 2.04 25.54
C GLU A 245 6.49 0.57 25.86
N LYS A 246 6.52 0.24 27.15
CA LYS A 246 6.70 -1.14 27.60
C LYS A 246 5.52 -1.57 28.44
N TRP A 247 5.14 -2.83 28.31
CA TRP A 247 3.98 -3.40 28.99
C TRP A 247 3.96 -3.13 30.50
N ASP A 248 5.12 -3.09 31.15
CA ASP A 248 5.28 -2.83 32.58
C ASP A 248 5.31 -1.34 32.95
N GLY A 249 5.17 -0.42 31.99
CA GLY A 249 5.20 1.03 32.21
C GLY A 249 6.61 1.64 32.33
N SER A 250 7.66 0.86 32.12
CA SER A 250 9.06 1.37 32.14
C SER A 250 9.52 1.97 30.81
N GLY A 251 8.61 2.09 29.83
CA GLY A 251 8.86 2.65 28.52
C GLY A 251 8.87 4.18 28.46
N TYR A 252 8.88 4.74 27.26
CA TYR A 252 8.81 6.17 26.98
C TYR A 252 8.00 6.45 25.72
N PRO A 253 7.50 7.69 25.50
CA PRO A 253 7.75 8.92 26.25
C PRO A 253 6.85 9.14 27.47
N TYR A 254 5.71 8.43 27.58
CA TYR A 254 4.69 8.68 28.60
C TYR A 254 4.70 7.68 29.77
N GLY A 255 5.38 6.54 29.63
CA GLY A 255 5.36 5.46 30.60
C GLY A 255 4.00 4.77 30.69
N LEU A 256 3.32 4.60 29.57
CA LEU A 256 2.06 3.87 29.49
C LEU A 256 2.28 2.39 29.83
N ALA A 257 1.30 1.76 30.49
CA ALA A 257 1.39 0.36 30.89
C ALA A 257 0.18 -0.47 30.43
N GLY A 258 0.41 -1.74 30.10
CA GLY A 258 -0.63 -2.67 29.73
C GLY A 258 -1.47 -2.19 28.55
N ASP A 259 -2.80 -2.30 28.70
CA ASP A 259 -3.76 -1.89 27.66
C ASP A 259 -3.90 -0.37 27.47
N ALA A 260 -3.26 0.45 28.32
CA ALA A 260 -3.16 1.88 28.06
C ALA A 260 -2.22 2.20 26.88
N ILE A 261 -1.34 1.28 26.51
CA ILE A 261 -0.52 1.39 25.29
C ILE A 261 -1.42 1.07 24.08
N PRO A 262 -1.51 1.94 23.06
CA PRO A 262 -2.24 1.66 21.84
C PRO A 262 -1.84 0.30 21.22
N LEU A 263 -2.81 -0.47 20.71
CA LEU A 263 -2.56 -1.81 20.17
C LEU A 263 -1.50 -1.80 19.06
N GLU A 264 -1.59 -0.82 18.18
CA GLU A 264 -0.64 -0.61 17.08
C GLU A 264 0.81 -0.40 17.56
N GLY A 265 0.98 0.31 18.68
CA GLY A 265 2.30 0.50 19.31
C GLY A 265 2.84 -0.79 19.87
N ARG A 266 1.99 -1.56 20.59
CA ARG A 266 2.35 -2.90 21.13
C ARG A 266 2.75 -3.88 20.03
N ILE A 267 2.01 -3.86 18.90
CA ILE A 267 2.30 -4.69 17.72
C ILE A 267 3.64 -4.29 17.10
N CYS A 268 3.85 -2.99 16.86
CA CYS A 268 5.09 -2.49 16.29
C CYS A 268 6.30 -2.78 17.17
N ALA A 269 6.19 -2.68 18.49
CA ALA A 269 7.28 -3.00 19.41
C ALA A 269 7.75 -4.46 19.26
N VAL A 270 6.85 -5.43 19.11
CA VAL A 270 7.21 -6.84 18.90
C VAL A 270 7.86 -7.04 17.53
N ALA A 271 7.27 -6.45 16.47
CA ALA A 271 7.73 -6.60 15.11
C ALA A 271 9.11 -5.96 14.89
N ASP A 272 9.31 -4.75 15.40
CA ASP A 272 10.55 -3.99 15.31
C ASP A 272 11.70 -4.71 16.03
N VAL A 273 11.52 -5.05 17.31
CA VAL A 273 12.57 -5.73 18.07
C VAL A 273 12.93 -7.06 17.45
N PHE A 274 11.97 -7.85 16.97
CA PHE A 274 12.27 -9.13 16.32
C PHE A 274 13.10 -8.93 15.06
N ASP A 275 12.72 -8.00 14.16
CA ASP A 275 13.49 -7.75 12.94
C ASP A 275 14.87 -7.16 13.25
N ALA A 276 14.95 -6.22 14.19
CA ALA A 276 16.21 -5.63 14.64
C ALA A 276 17.21 -6.65 15.23
N LEU A 277 16.73 -7.69 15.89
CA LEU A 277 17.57 -8.76 16.42
C LEU A 277 18.04 -9.73 15.34
N THR A 278 17.17 -10.06 14.39
CA THR A 278 17.40 -11.09 13.39
C THR A 278 17.96 -10.57 12.07
N SER A 279 18.22 -9.27 11.97
CA SER A 279 18.84 -8.61 10.80
C SER A 279 20.32 -8.33 11.04
N VAL A 280 21.11 -8.40 9.96
CA VAL A 280 22.54 -8.03 10.00
C VAL A 280 22.63 -6.50 10.08
N ARG A 281 23.38 -5.98 11.03
CA ARG A 281 23.69 -4.55 11.15
C ARG A 281 25.20 -4.33 11.04
N PRO A 282 25.69 -3.16 10.62
CA PRO A 282 27.11 -2.92 10.41
C PRO A 282 28.00 -3.25 11.62
N TYR A 283 27.43 -3.18 12.83
CA TYR A 283 28.18 -3.36 14.08
C TYR A 283 27.70 -4.56 14.91
N LYS A 284 26.72 -5.36 14.42
CA LYS A 284 26.13 -6.46 15.19
C LYS A 284 25.77 -7.64 14.29
N LYS A 285 26.25 -8.84 14.65
CA LYS A 285 25.79 -10.08 14.01
C LYS A 285 24.31 -10.30 14.31
N ALA A 286 23.57 -10.78 13.30
CA ALA A 286 22.20 -11.21 13.50
C ALA A 286 22.14 -12.34 14.55
N TRP A 287 21.15 -12.27 15.40
CA TRP A 287 20.83 -13.39 16.31
C TRP A 287 20.15 -14.50 15.50
N THR A 288 20.21 -15.72 16.05
CA THR A 288 19.38 -16.78 15.51
C THR A 288 17.91 -16.52 15.83
N GLU A 289 17.03 -17.14 15.07
CA GLU A 289 15.59 -17.04 15.30
C GLU A 289 15.21 -17.52 16.70
N GLU A 290 15.85 -18.62 17.16
CA GLU A 290 15.62 -19.19 18.47
C GLU A 290 16.02 -18.24 19.61
N GLU A 291 17.13 -17.53 19.46
CA GLU A 291 17.59 -16.51 20.42
C GLU A 291 16.62 -15.33 20.49
N ALA A 292 16.14 -14.85 19.32
CA ALA A 292 15.18 -13.75 19.25
C ALA A 292 13.81 -14.16 19.87
N ILE A 293 13.29 -15.33 19.54
CA ILE A 293 12.06 -15.87 20.14
C ILE A 293 12.21 -16.01 21.65
N LYS A 294 13.35 -16.54 22.12
CA LYS A 294 13.60 -16.65 23.55
C LYS A 294 13.55 -15.31 24.25
N LEU A 295 14.15 -14.26 23.67
CA LEU A 295 14.08 -12.92 24.24
C LEU A 295 12.62 -12.43 24.30
N LEU A 296 11.83 -12.57 23.23
CA LEU A 296 10.43 -12.17 23.24
C LEU A 296 9.65 -12.87 24.37
N VAL A 297 9.88 -14.17 24.57
CA VAL A 297 9.24 -14.96 25.64
C VAL A 297 9.69 -14.48 27.02
N ASP A 298 10.99 -14.29 27.25
CA ASP A 298 11.55 -13.85 28.53
C ASP A 298 11.12 -12.40 28.90
N GLN A 299 10.69 -11.62 27.91
CA GLN A 299 10.22 -10.23 28.08
C GLN A 299 8.70 -10.08 28.07
N LYS A 300 7.93 -11.19 28.03
CA LYS A 300 6.47 -11.14 28.21
C LYS A 300 6.10 -10.51 29.55
N GLY A 301 5.11 -9.62 29.53
CA GLY A 301 4.63 -8.93 30.73
C GLY A 301 5.59 -7.87 31.28
N LYS A 302 6.75 -7.68 30.62
CA LYS A 302 7.71 -6.60 30.92
C LYS A 302 7.77 -5.61 29.76
N HIS A 303 8.49 -5.98 28.72
CA HIS A 303 8.60 -5.17 27.51
C HIS A 303 7.35 -5.36 26.63
N PHE A 304 6.93 -6.60 26.40
CA PHE A 304 5.92 -6.94 25.41
C PHE A 304 4.60 -7.41 26.06
N ASP A 305 3.51 -7.14 25.36
CA ASP A 305 2.21 -7.75 25.61
C ASP A 305 2.31 -9.28 25.48
N PRO A 306 2.00 -10.05 26.55
CA PRO A 306 2.12 -11.50 26.52
C PRO A 306 1.31 -12.17 25.41
N ALA A 307 0.09 -11.66 25.13
CA ALA A 307 -0.80 -12.23 24.13
C ALA A 307 -0.26 -12.01 22.71
N LEU A 308 0.28 -10.82 22.42
CA LEU A 308 0.86 -10.51 21.13
C LEU A 308 2.12 -11.33 20.85
N VAL A 309 2.95 -11.61 21.86
CA VAL A 309 4.12 -12.50 21.69
C VAL A 309 3.68 -13.91 21.32
N ASP A 310 2.63 -14.44 21.95
CA ASP A 310 2.11 -15.78 21.63
C ASP A 310 1.56 -15.85 20.21
N LEU A 311 0.79 -14.84 19.80
CA LEU A 311 0.27 -14.70 18.44
C LEU A 311 1.40 -14.59 17.42
N PHE A 312 2.44 -13.79 17.70
CA PHE A 312 3.59 -13.62 16.81
C PHE A 312 4.33 -14.94 16.59
N ILE A 313 4.59 -15.70 17.65
CA ILE A 313 5.26 -17.00 17.57
C ILE A 313 4.41 -17.99 16.75
N ALA A 314 3.09 -17.96 16.88
CA ALA A 314 2.21 -18.80 16.09
C ALA A 314 2.29 -18.49 14.57
N GLN A 315 2.68 -17.25 14.19
CA GLN A 315 2.83 -16.83 12.80
C GLN A 315 4.24 -17.06 12.21
N MET A 316 5.15 -17.73 12.93
CA MET A 316 6.54 -17.93 12.48
C MET A 316 6.69 -18.48 11.06
N PRO A 317 5.86 -19.41 10.56
CA PRO A 317 5.96 -19.86 9.17
C PRO A 317 5.78 -18.71 8.15
N ALA A 318 4.82 -17.83 8.36
CA ALA A 318 4.56 -16.67 7.48
C ALA A 318 5.65 -15.59 7.64
N ILE A 319 6.14 -15.37 8.87
CA ILE A 319 7.26 -14.47 9.17
C ILE A 319 8.52 -14.90 8.42
N ARG A 320 8.84 -16.20 8.40
CA ARG A 320 9.97 -16.74 7.62
C ARG A 320 9.81 -16.48 6.12
N ALA A 321 8.61 -16.64 5.57
CA ALA A 321 8.34 -16.34 4.17
C ALA A 321 8.57 -14.86 3.82
N ILE A 322 8.13 -13.94 4.70
CA ILE A 322 8.38 -12.51 4.56
C ILE A 322 9.89 -12.23 4.59
N ARG A 323 10.62 -12.79 5.55
CA ARG A 323 12.08 -12.62 5.65
C ARG A 323 12.82 -13.11 4.41
N GLN A 324 12.41 -14.25 3.84
CA GLN A 324 13.00 -14.78 2.60
C GLN A 324 12.71 -13.87 1.41
N ARG A 325 11.49 -13.35 1.31
CA ARG A 325 11.09 -12.46 0.21
C ARG A 325 11.85 -11.13 0.22
N TRP A 326 12.16 -10.62 1.41
CA TRP A 326 12.82 -9.33 1.63
C TRP A 326 14.20 -9.52 2.28
N ALA A 327 14.91 -10.60 1.91
CA ALA A 327 16.26 -10.84 2.38
C ALA A 327 17.22 -9.78 1.86
N GLU A 328 18.15 -9.35 2.71
CA GLU A 328 19.26 -8.50 2.28
C GLU A 328 20.15 -9.30 1.33
N GLN A 329 20.48 -8.71 0.18
CA GLN A 329 21.51 -9.30 -0.68
C GLN A 329 22.84 -9.12 0.04
N GLU A 330 23.54 -10.21 0.32
CA GLU A 330 24.92 -10.12 0.80
C GLU A 330 25.73 -9.25 -0.17
N PRO A 331 26.46 -8.22 0.33
CA PRO A 331 27.35 -7.47 -0.53
C PRO A 331 28.31 -8.46 -1.19
N ALA A 332 28.37 -8.41 -2.53
CA ALA A 332 29.32 -9.24 -3.28
C ALA A 332 30.71 -9.05 -2.67
N PRO A 333 31.50 -10.13 -2.43
CA PRO A 333 32.80 -10.00 -1.82
C PRO A 333 33.63 -9.01 -2.66
N GLU A 334 34.08 -7.93 -2.02
CA GLU A 334 35.04 -7.00 -2.63
C GLU A 334 36.16 -7.83 -3.24
N LYS A 335 36.26 -7.77 -4.56
CA LYS A 335 37.44 -8.33 -5.24
C LYS A 335 38.65 -7.62 -4.66
N ALA A 336 39.41 -8.33 -3.84
CA ALA A 336 40.69 -7.86 -3.37
C ALA A 336 41.46 -7.36 -4.59
N ALA A 337 41.69 -6.04 -4.63
CA ALA A 337 42.57 -5.44 -5.61
C ALA A 337 43.98 -5.99 -5.34
N ALA A 338 44.48 -6.80 -6.27
CA ALA A 338 45.87 -7.24 -6.30
C ALA A 338 46.78 -6.14 -6.85
#